data_c05aed698a5e12823248f3f2755b35e0
#
_entry.id   c05aed698a5e12823248f3f2755b35e0
#
_cell.length_a   1.000
_cell.length_b   1.000
_cell.length_c   1.000
_cell.angle_alpha   90.00
_cell.angle_beta   90.00
_cell.angle_gamma   90.00
#
_symmetry.space_group_name_H-M   'P 1'
#
loop_
_entity.id
_entity.type
_entity.pdbx_description
1 polymer ?
#
loop_
_entity_poly.entity_id
_entity_poly.type
_entity_poly.pdbx_seq_one_letter_code
_entity_poly.pdbx_strand_id
1 'polypeptide(L)'
;MSETIKNRYEFVVLFDVENGNPNGDPDAGNMPRIDPESGLGLVTDVCLKRKIRNYVETVKEEEPGFQIYIREDVPLNRSDRTACESLGIHETDEKKVTEGLKKLKKNDPDADLKIRDYMCQNFYDIRTFGAVMTTFVKASLNCGQVRGPVQIGFARSIDPIISQEVTITRVAITTEKDAENKSTEMGRKSIVPYGLYRAEGYVSANLARKVTGFSEEDLGLLWEAIINMFENDHSAARGKMAVRELIIFKHSKELGDCPAYKLFDAVEVKKNDDIIYPRNYKDYTVKIYQDQIPESVEVTRRA
;
A
#
# COMPACT_ATOMS: atom_id res chain seq x y z
N MET A 1 19.92 -3.25 -15.50
CA MET A 1 18.68 -2.64 -14.97
C MET A 1 17.58 -2.92 -15.97
N SER A 2 16.43 -3.36 -15.50
CA SER A 2 15.23 -3.56 -16.33
C SER A 2 14.78 -2.24 -16.96
N GLU A 3 14.09 -2.30 -18.10
CA GLU A 3 13.62 -1.11 -18.81
C GLU A 3 12.48 -0.42 -18.03
N THR A 4 12.48 0.91 -17.98
CA THR A 4 11.40 1.69 -17.37
C THR A 4 10.08 1.45 -18.12
N ILE A 5 8.97 1.35 -17.39
CA ILE A 5 7.65 1.14 -17.99
C ILE A 5 7.29 2.21 -19.02
N LYS A 6 6.66 1.81 -20.10
CA LYS A 6 6.27 2.68 -21.23
C LYS A 6 4.78 2.97 -21.30
N ASN A 7 3.98 2.12 -20.67
CA ASN A 7 2.53 2.16 -20.75
C ASN A 7 1.94 2.65 -19.41
N ARG A 8 0.84 3.37 -19.48
CA ARG A 8 0.01 3.69 -18.32
C ARG A 8 -0.85 2.46 -17.98
N TYR A 9 -1.11 2.26 -16.66
CA TYR A 9 -2.04 1.23 -16.20
C TYR A 9 -3.02 1.81 -15.18
N GLU A 10 -4.22 1.27 -15.19
CA GLU A 10 -5.15 1.28 -14.08
C GLU A 10 -5.40 -0.15 -13.59
N PHE A 11 -5.83 -0.28 -12.34
CA PHE A 11 -6.15 -1.59 -11.80
C PHE A 11 -7.23 -1.53 -10.73
N VAL A 12 -8.00 -2.62 -10.63
CA VAL A 12 -8.97 -2.85 -9.57
C VAL A 12 -8.53 -4.08 -8.79
N VAL A 13 -8.50 -3.95 -7.47
CA VAL A 13 -8.23 -5.07 -6.55
C VAL A 13 -9.51 -5.38 -5.78
N LEU A 14 -9.95 -6.62 -5.84
CA LEU A 14 -11.00 -7.16 -4.98
C LEU A 14 -10.35 -8.07 -3.94
N PHE A 15 -10.62 -7.80 -2.67
CA PHE A 15 -10.17 -8.64 -1.57
C PHE A 15 -11.27 -8.76 -0.53
N ASP A 16 -11.29 -9.87 0.18
CA ASP A 16 -12.27 -10.08 1.24
C ASP A 16 -11.64 -10.26 2.62
N VAL A 17 -12.51 -10.11 3.60
CA VAL A 17 -12.22 -10.28 5.01
C VAL A 17 -13.27 -11.19 5.62
N GLU A 18 -12.83 -12.21 6.36
CA GLU A 18 -13.69 -13.12 7.11
C GLU A 18 -13.23 -13.15 8.56
N ASN A 19 -14.15 -12.82 9.49
CA ASN A 19 -13.91 -12.81 10.94
C ASN A 19 -12.66 -12.01 11.37
N GLY A 20 -12.44 -10.85 10.78
CA GLY A 20 -11.26 -10.05 11.02
C GLY A 20 -11.49 -8.55 10.98
N ASN A 21 -10.45 -7.80 11.36
CA ASN A 21 -10.39 -6.36 11.25
C ASN A 21 -9.39 -5.97 10.14
N PRO A 22 -9.86 -5.54 8.97
CA PRO A 22 -8.98 -5.24 7.84
C PRO A 22 -8.12 -3.99 8.07
N ASN A 23 -8.68 -2.99 8.78
CA ASN A 23 -8.00 -1.74 9.09
C ASN A 23 -8.68 -1.06 10.28
N GLY A 24 -8.09 -1.26 11.47
CA GLY A 24 -8.58 -0.65 12.69
C GLY A 24 -8.44 0.86 12.71
N ASP A 25 -9.38 1.52 13.40
CA ASP A 25 -9.36 2.95 13.61
C ASP A 25 -8.81 3.28 15.01
N PRO A 26 -7.62 3.91 15.12
CA PRO A 26 -7.05 4.28 16.40
C PRO A 26 -7.94 5.25 17.20
N ASP A 27 -8.70 6.10 16.51
CA ASP A 27 -9.58 7.09 17.15
C ASP A 27 -10.89 6.48 17.65
N ALA A 28 -11.23 5.27 17.16
CA ALA A 28 -12.44 4.52 17.54
C ALA A 28 -12.11 3.20 18.26
N GLY A 29 -11.11 3.18 19.13
CA GLY A 29 -10.74 1.99 19.90
C GLY A 29 -10.32 0.79 19.04
N ASN A 30 -9.72 1.05 17.91
CA ASN A 30 -9.28 0.06 16.92
C ASN A 30 -10.44 -0.76 16.30
N MET A 31 -11.65 -0.21 16.26
CA MET A 31 -12.77 -0.80 15.50
C MET A 31 -12.48 -0.76 13.99
N PRO A 32 -13.06 -1.68 13.20
CA PRO A 32 -13.03 -1.56 11.74
C PRO A 32 -13.52 -0.19 11.29
N ARG A 33 -12.80 0.44 10.35
CA ARG A 33 -13.19 1.75 9.82
C ARG A 33 -14.46 1.62 8.98
N ILE A 34 -15.41 2.49 9.24
CA ILE A 34 -16.71 2.55 8.56
C ILE A 34 -16.99 3.99 8.17
N ASP A 35 -17.47 4.19 6.96
CA ASP A 35 -18.07 5.46 6.54
C ASP A 35 -19.42 5.61 7.25
N PRO A 36 -19.62 6.63 8.11
CA PRO A 36 -20.82 6.73 8.94
C PRO A 36 -22.11 7.01 8.15
N GLU A 37 -22.00 7.55 6.94
CA GLU A 37 -23.17 7.87 6.10
C GLU A 37 -23.64 6.65 5.31
N SER A 38 -22.72 5.92 4.70
CA SER A 38 -23.05 4.78 3.84
C SER A 38 -23.03 3.43 4.55
N GLY A 39 -22.38 3.35 5.72
CA GLY A 39 -22.11 2.08 6.41
C GLY A 39 -21.03 1.21 5.73
N LEU A 40 -20.41 1.71 4.66
CA LEU A 40 -19.37 0.97 3.94
C LEU A 40 -18.09 0.90 4.75
N GLY A 41 -17.50 -0.29 4.80
CA GLY A 41 -16.18 -0.48 5.39
C GLY A 41 -15.09 0.21 4.58
N LEU A 42 -14.07 0.73 5.29
CA LEU A 42 -12.96 1.46 4.69
C LEU A 42 -11.62 0.78 5.02
N VAL A 43 -10.75 0.69 4.02
CA VAL A 43 -9.33 0.34 4.21
C VAL A 43 -8.49 1.41 3.53
N THR A 44 -7.60 2.04 4.30
CA THR A 44 -6.78 3.15 3.81
C THR A 44 -5.70 2.67 2.83
N ASP A 45 -5.30 3.56 1.92
CA ASP A 45 -4.18 3.32 1.01
C ASP A 45 -2.88 3.03 1.77
N VAL A 46 -2.66 3.70 2.90
CA VAL A 46 -1.50 3.46 3.78
C VAL A 46 -1.47 2.02 4.29
N CYS A 47 -2.64 1.48 4.67
CA CYS A 47 -2.76 0.08 5.11
C CYS A 47 -2.39 -0.89 3.98
N LEU A 48 -2.91 -0.69 2.77
CA LEU A 48 -2.61 -1.53 1.60
C LEU A 48 -1.13 -1.42 1.20
N LYS A 49 -0.61 -0.19 1.10
CA LYS A 49 0.81 0.07 0.78
C LYS A 49 1.75 -0.58 1.79
N ARG A 50 1.39 -0.60 3.09
CA ARG A 50 2.19 -1.29 4.11
C ARG A 50 2.27 -2.79 3.84
N LYS A 51 1.16 -3.44 3.50
CA LYS A 51 1.14 -4.88 3.19
C LYS A 51 1.96 -5.22 1.96
N ILE A 52 1.89 -4.39 0.92
CA ILE A 52 2.73 -4.51 -0.27
C ILE A 52 4.22 -4.38 0.10
N ARG A 53 4.60 -3.39 0.94
CA ARG A 53 5.97 -3.25 1.43
C ARG A 53 6.45 -4.48 2.21
N ASN A 54 5.63 -4.97 3.12
CA ASN A 54 5.96 -6.15 3.91
C ASN A 54 6.19 -7.38 3.02
N TYR A 55 5.36 -7.57 1.99
CA TYR A 55 5.56 -8.64 1.02
C TYR A 55 6.88 -8.50 0.27
N VAL A 56 7.17 -7.31 -0.29
CA VAL A 56 8.41 -7.05 -1.01
C VAL A 56 9.63 -7.25 -0.10
N GLU A 57 9.59 -6.75 1.13
CA GLU A 57 10.67 -6.95 2.11
C GLU A 57 10.93 -8.44 2.38
N THR A 58 9.86 -9.25 2.44
CA THR A 58 9.96 -10.70 2.65
C THR A 58 10.57 -11.43 1.45
N VAL A 59 10.13 -11.12 0.22
CA VAL A 59 10.57 -11.88 -0.97
C VAL A 59 11.88 -11.40 -1.56
N LYS A 60 12.25 -10.13 -1.32
CA LYS A 60 13.50 -9.52 -1.80
C LYS A 60 14.57 -9.41 -0.71
N GLU A 61 14.18 -9.54 0.54
CA GLU A 61 15.05 -9.54 1.72
C GLU A 61 16.13 -8.46 1.63
N GLU A 62 17.42 -8.87 1.51
CA GLU A 62 18.57 -7.93 1.41
C GLU A 62 18.98 -7.65 -0.04
N GLU A 63 18.13 -7.95 -1.03
CA GLU A 63 18.47 -7.74 -2.43
C GLU A 63 18.73 -6.24 -2.72
N PRO A 64 19.87 -5.88 -3.30
CA PRO A 64 20.18 -4.48 -3.60
C PRO A 64 19.13 -3.84 -4.51
N GLY A 65 18.70 -2.61 -4.17
CA GLY A 65 17.68 -1.87 -4.92
C GLY A 65 16.26 -2.17 -4.53
N PHE A 66 16.01 -3.14 -3.64
CA PHE A 66 14.66 -3.50 -3.16
C PHE A 66 14.45 -3.23 -1.66
N GLN A 67 15.30 -2.42 -1.06
CA GLN A 67 15.11 -1.98 0.32
C GLN A 67 13.78 -1.23 0.47
N ILE A 68 13.23 -1.26 1.69
CA ILE A 68 12.01 -0.52 2.04
C ILE A 68 12.39 0.68 2.92
N TYR A 69 12.01 1.87 2.50
CA TYR A 69 12.23 3.12 3.21
C TYR A 69 11.33 3.27 4.44
N ILE A 70 10.03 2.99 4.27
CA ILE A 70 9.04 3.05 5.34
C ILE A 70 8.90 1.67 5.98
N ARG A 71 9.79 1.38 6.96
CA ARG A 71 9.83 0.13 7.72
C ARG A 71 9.35 0.32 9.15
N GLU A 72 8.86 -0.76 9.76
CA GLU A 72 8.55 -0.78 11.19
C GLU A 72 9.83 -0.67 12.02
N ASP A 73 9.77 0.08 13.11
CA ASP A 73 10.86 0.29 14.07
C ASP A 73 12.18 0.87 13.48
N VAL A 74 12.16 1.39 12.26
CA VAL A 74 13.31 2.05 11.64
C VAL A 74 13.02 3.53 11.44
N PRO A 75 13.78 4.44 12.11
CA PRO A 75 13.65 5.87 11.86
C PRO A 75 14.06 6.24 10.44
N LEU A 76 13.24 7.04 9.75
CA LEU A 76 13.45 7.44 8.34
C LEU A 76 14.82 8.10 8.12
N ASN A 77 15.31 8.91 9.07
CA ASN A 77 16.61 9.58 8.97
C ASN A 77 17.79 8.59 8.92
N ARG A 78 17.61 7.34 9.35
CA ARG A 78 18.63 6.30 9.20
C ARG A 78 18.82 5.92 7.73
N SER A 79 17.73 5.78 7.00
CA SER A 79 17.75 5.51 5.55
C SER A 79 18.21 6.74 4.76
N ASP A 80 17.80 7.97 5.16
CA ASP A 80 18.27 9.20 4.55
C ASP A 80 19.79 9.37 4.68
N ARG A 81 20.38 8.87 5.78
CA ARG A 81 21.83 8.95 6.02
C ARG A 81 22.63 8.17 4.99
N THR A 82 22.13 7.04 4.49
CA THR A 82 22.84 6.27 3.45
C THR A 82 23.05 7.09 2.18
N ALA A 83 22.07 7.91 1.79
CA ALA A 83 22.21 8.84 0.68
C ALA A 83 23.20 9.98 1.00
N CYS A 84 23.21 10.50 2.23
CA CYS A 84 24.18 11.51 2.66
C CYS A 84 25.61 10.97 2.60
N GLU A 85 25.82 9.75 3.11
CA GLU A 85 27.12 9.08 3.09
C GLU A 85 27.65 8.83 1.68
N SER A 86 26.77 8.45 0.73
CA SER A 86 27.15 8.28 -0.68
C SER A 86 27.63 9.57 -1.35
N LEU A 87 27.29 10.73 -0.78
CA LEU A 87 27.69 12.06 -1.24
C LEU A 87 28.79 12.69 -0.35
N GLY A 88 29.43 11.89 0.52
CA GLY A 88 30.54 12.32 1.37
C GLY A 88 30.14 13.10 2.61
N ILE A 89 28.86 13.04 3.03
CA ILE A 89 28.36 13.63 4.27
C ILE A 89 28.22 12.52 5.31
N HIS A 90 29.21 12.38 6.19
CA HIS A 90 29.29 11.31 7.21
C HIS A 90 28.86 11.78 8.62
N GLU A 91 28.32 12.97 8.74
CA GLU A 91 27.87 13.53 10.00
C GLU A 91 26.68 12.77 10.57
N THR A 92 26.64 12.61 11.90
CA THR A 92 25.52 11.94 12.60
C THR A 92 24.56 12.92 13.26
N ASP A 93 25.03 14.13 13.55
CA ASP A 93 24.22 15.20 14.13
C ASP A 93 23.31 15.85 13.06
N GLU A 94 22.01 15.94 13.34
CA GLU A 94 21.01 16.42 12.36
C GLU A 94 21.30 17.85 11.87
N LYS A 95 21.84 18.74 12.75
CA LYS A 95 22.15 20.11 12.34
C LYS A 95 23.33 20.12 11.37
N LYS A 96 24.38 19.34 11.68
CA LYS A 96 25.57 19.22 10.82
C LYS A 96 25.23 18.57 9.48
N VAL A 97 24.38 17.54 9.47
CA VAL A 97 23.85 16.95 8.23
C VAL A 97 23.13 18.01 7.40
N THR A 98 22.23 18.77 8.01
CA THR A 98 21.48 19.84 7.33
C THR A 98 22.43 20.93 6.76
N GLU A 99 23.45 21.31 7.51
CA GLU A 99 24.47 22.27 7.03
C GLU A 99 25.29 21.69 5.88
N GLY A 100 25.72 20.43 5.99
CA GLY A 100 26.42 19.69 4.93
C GLY A 100 25.61 19.66 3.63
N LEU A 101 24.34 19.30 3.70
CA LEU A 101 23.42 19.27 2.57
C LEU A 101 23.23 20.66 1.94
N LYS A 102 23.10 21.72 2.75
CA LYS A 102 23.03 23.10 2.23
C LYS A 102 24.32 23.53 1.52
N LYS A 103 25.48 23.13 2.04
CA LYS A 103 26.78 23.39 1.38
C LYS A 103 26.88 22.59 0.07
N LEU A 104 26.49 21.31 0.08
CA LEU A 104 26.46 20.48 -1.11
C LEU A 104 25.60 21.12 -2.22
N LYS A 105 24.38 21.55 -1.89
CA LYS A 105 23.49 22.22 -2.85
C LYS A 105 24.10 23.49 -3.48
N LYS A 106 24.90 24.24 -2.71
CA LYS A 106 25.58 25.45 -3.26
C LYS A 106 26.70 25.08 -4.22
N ASN A 107 27.41 23.97 -3.98
CA ASN A 107 28.59 23.58 -4.71
C ASN A 107 28.25 22.65 -5.90
N ASP A 108 27.14 21.93 -5.83
CA ASP A 108 26.70 20.97 -6.85
C ASP A 108 25.22 21.25 -7.21
N PRO A 109 24.97 21.86 -8.38
CA PRO A 109 23.61 22.12 -8.86
C PRO A 109 22.76 20.86 -9.02
N ASP A 110 23.40 19.69 -9.24
CA ASP A 110 22.73 18.40 -9.46
C ASP A 110 22.54 17.60 -8.17
N ALA A 111 22.90 18.15 -7.01
CA ALA A 111 22.78 17.46 -5.72
C ALA A 111 21.37 16.91 -5.44
N ASP A 112 20.34 17.71 -5.77
CA ASP A 112 18.94 17.29 -5.65
C ASP A 112 18.62 16.02 -6.50
N LEU A 113 19.13 15.97 -7.73
CA LEU A 113 18.93 14.84 -8.63
C LEU A 113 19.69 13.60 -8.14
N LYS A 114 20.94 13.77 -7.73
CA LYS A 114 21.77 12.66 -7.22
C LYS A 114 21.16 12.00 -6.00
N ILE A 115 20.65 12.78 -5.04
CA ILE A 115 19.97 12.26 -3.85
C ILE A 115 18.70 11.52 -4.25
N ARG A 116 17.85 12.13 -5.06
CA ARG A 116 16.61 11.49 -5.54
C ARG A 116 16.90 10.17 -6.23
N ASP A 117 17.86 10.18 -7.14
CA ASP A 117 18.20 9.01 -7.94
C ASP A 117 18.78 7.90 -7.06
N TYR A 118 19.64 8.25 -6.08
CA TYR A 118 20.11 7.30 -5.08
C TYR A 118 18.96 6.66 -4.30
N MET A 119 18.02 7.48 -3.79
CA MET A 119 16.89 6.99 -3.01
C MET A 119 15.96 6.12 -3.86
N CYS A 120 15.67 6.52 -5.10
CA CYS A 120 14.87 5.71 -6.01
C CYS A 120 15.56 4.41 -6.43
N GLN A 121 16.89 4.40 -6.58
CA GLN A 121 17.65 3.20 -6.94
C GLN A 121 17.69 2.17 -5.82
N ASN A 122 17.79 2.60 -4.58
CA ASN A 122 17.97 1.71 -3.44
C ASN A 122 16.67 1.31 -2.74
N PHE A 123 15.63 2.16 -2.79
CA PHE A 123 14.37 1.94 -2.07
C PHE A 123 13.21 1.70 -3.04
N TYR A 124 12.71 0.47 -3.05
CA TYR A 124 11.61 0.05 -3.91
C TYR A 124 10.35 0.89 -3.68
N ASP A 125 10.00 1.14 -2.43
CA ASP A 125 8.77 1.87 -2.10
C ASP A 125 8.84 3.37 -2.42
N ILE A 126 10.02 3.99 -2.40
CA ILE A 126 10.21 5.36 -2.92
C ILE A 126 10.03 5.34 -4.43
N ARG A 127 10.67 4.40 -5.12
CA ARG A 127 10.58 4.25 -6.58
C ARG A 127 9.15 3.98 -7.04
N THR A 128 8.37 3.25 -6.23
CA THR A 128 6.99 2.86 -6.53
C THR A 128 5.96 3.90 -6.11
N PHE A 129 5.92 4.25 -4.83
CA PHE A 129 4.87 5.09 -4.24
C PHE A 129 5.27 6.53 -4.03
N GLY A 130 6.57 6.81 -4.07
CA GLY A 130 7.13 8.08 -3.66
C GLY A 130 7.23 8.21 -2.14
N ALA A 131 7.84 9.30 -1.70
CA ALA A 131 7.97 9.61 -0.27
C ALA A 131 8.17 11.10 -0.01
N VAL A 132 7.92 11.51 1.23
CA VAL A 132 8.36 12.78 1.80
C VAL A 132 9.52 12.48 2.74
N MET A 133 10.73 12.83 2.32
CA MET A 133 11.97 12.61 3.06
C MET A 133 12.32 13.86 3.86
N THR A 134 11.93 13.88 5.13
CA THR A 134 11.95 15.09 5.97
C THR A 134 13.35 15.65 6.21
N THR A 135 14.40 14.84 6.20
CA THR A 135 15.80 15.27 6.32
C THR A 135 16.16 16.23 5.18
N PHE A 136 15.82 15.89 3.96
CA PHE A 136 16.10 16.71 2.78
C PHE A 136 15.17 17.91 2.68
N VAL A 137 13.89 17.78 3.09
CA VAL A 137 12.96 18.93 3.19
C VAL A 137 13.50 19.98 4.17
N LYS A 138 13.98 19.57 5.36
CA LYS A 138 14.60 20.48 6.35
C LYS A 138 15.83 21.19 5.80
N ALA A 139 16.57 20.56 4.90
CA ALA A 139 17.71 21.17 4.21
C ALA A 139 17.33 22.05 3.00
N SER A 140 16.03 22.22 2.73
CA SER A 140 15.50 22.98 1.58
C SER A 140 15.90 22.38 0.23
N LEU A 141 15.99 21.07 0.16
CA LEU A 141 16.24 20.32 -1.06
C LEU A 141 14.90 19.90 -1.71
N ASN A 142 14.79 20.08 -3.02
CA ASN A 142 13.58 19.73 -3.77
C ASN A 142 13.36 18.23 -3.86
N CYS A 143 14.44 17.43 -3.80
CA CYS A 143 14.38 15.96 -3.74
C CYS A 143 13.72 15.41 -2.49
N GLY A 144 13.47 16.22 -1.46
CA GLY A 144 12.75 15.80 -0.26
C GLY A 144 11.30 15.36 -0.50
N GLN A 145 10.76 15.64 -1.70
CA GLN A 145 9.43 15.17 -2.13
C GLN A 145 9.54 14.43 -3.45
N VAL A 146 9.37 13.11 -3.41
CA VAL A 146 9.35 12.26 -4.60
C VAL A 146 7.93 11.80 -4.84
N ARG A 147 7.40 12.11 -6.03
CA ARG A 147 6.09 11.61 -6.48
C ARG A 147 6.28 10.29 -7.23
N GLY A 148 5.81 9.19 -6.63
CA GLY A 148 5.88 7.88 -7.25
C GLY A 148 4.82 7.65 -8.33
N PRO A 149 5.09 6.75 -9.29
CA PRO A 149 4.19 6.40 -10.37
C PRO A 149 2.93 5.66 -9.92
N VAL A 150 2.99 4.91 -8.82
CA VAL A 150 1.89 4.08 -8.34
C VAL A 150 1.10 4.81 -7.26
N GLN A 151 -0.21 4.94 -7.48
CA GLN A 151 -1.13 5.48 -6.49
C GLN A 151 -2.30 4.51 -6.32
N ILE A 152 -2.72 4.29 -5.07
CA ILE A 152 -3.85 3.43 -4.70
C ILE A 152 -4.82 4.29 -3.90
N GLY A 153 -6.10 4.20 -4.21
CA GLY A 153 -7.17 4.84 -3.43
C GLY A 153 -7.52 4.04 -2.16
N PHE A 154 -8.39 4.60 -1.33
CA PHE A 154 -9.00 3.85 -0.24
C PHE A 154 -9.86 2.73 -0.82
N ALA A 155 -9.76 1.53 -0.22
CA ALA A 155 -10.72 0.48 -0.52
C ALA A 155 -12.02 0.73 0.24
N ARG A 156 -13.13 0.44 -0.44
CA ARG A 156 -14.48 0.46 0.15
C ARG A 156 -15.12 -0.91 0.01
N SER A 157 -15.90 -1.31 1.01
CA SER A 157 -16.69 -2.54 0.88
C SER A 157 -17.79 -2.38 -0.15
N ILE A 158 -18.17 -3.48 -0.81
CA ILE A 158 -19.26 -3.48 -1.82
C ILE A 158 -20.61 -3.26 -1.17
N ASP A 159 -20.83 -3.89 -0.01
CA ASP A 159 -22.03 -3.69 0.81
C ASP A 159 -21.67 -3.05 2.15
N PRO A 160 -22.64 -2.42 2.85
CA PRO A 160 -22.45 -1.99 4.22
C PRO A 160 -21.99 -3.13 5.11
N ILE A 161 -21.04 -2.86 5.99
CA ILE A 161 -20.53 -3.85 6.96
C ILE A 161 -21.11 -3.59 8.35
N ILE A 162 -21.24 -4.66 9.14
CA ILE A 162 -21.60 -4.58 10.54
C ILE A 162 -20.42 -5.15 11.35
N SER A 163 -19.77 -4.28 12.12
CA SER A 163 -18.72 -4.74 13.06
C SER A 163 -19.36 -5.42 14.27
N GLN A 164 -18.71 -6.49 14.74
CA GLN A 164 -19.10 -7.18 15.96
C GLN A 164 -17.94 -7.07 16.97
N GLU A 165 -18.31 -6.74 18.20
CA GLU A 165 -17.39 -6.83 19.33
C GLU A 165 -17.52 -8.23 19.96
N VAL A 166 -16.41 -8.96 20.01
CA VAL A 166 -16.33 -10.32 20.58
C VAL A 166 -15.41 -10.29 21.78
N THR A 167 -15.94 -10.70 22.94
CA THR A 167 -15.15 -10.89 24.14
C THR A 167 -14.36 -12.20 24.03
N ILE A 168 -13.07 -12.11 24.30
CA ILE A 168 -12.16 -13.25 24.33
C ILE A 168 -11.57 -13.41 25.71
N THR A 169 -11.36 -14.64 26.15
CA THR A 169 -10.80 -14.97 27.45
C THR A 169 -9.43 -15.63 27.30
N ARG A 170 -8.44 -15.08 27.99
CA ARG A 170 -7.12 -15.68 28.12
C ARG A 170 -7.01 -16.36 29.48
N VAL A 171 -6.61 -17.62 29.52
CA VAL A 171 -6.43 -18.37 30.77
C VAL A 171 -5.20 -17.93 31.57
N ALA A 172 -4.22 -17.31 30.94
CA ALA A 172 -3.01 -16.83 31.62
C ALA A 172 -3.18 -15.38 32.12
N ILE A 173 -2.78 -15.15 33.34
CA ILE A 173 -2.76 -13.85 34.03
C ILE A 173 -1.43 -13.12 33.71
N THR A 174 -1.44 -11.81 33.66
CA THR A 174 -0.26 -11.02 33.29
C THR A 174 0.75 -10.85 34.43
N THR A 175 0.28 -10.68 35.65
CA THR A 175 1.16 -10.46 36.82
C THR A 175 0.75 -11.37 38.00
N GLU A 176 1.73 -11.70 38.86
CA GLU A 176 1.47 -12.49 40.10
C GLU A 176 0.45 -11.79 40.99
N LYS A 177 0.48 -10.46 41.08
CA LYS A 177 -0.46 -9.67 41.86
C LYS A 177 -1.91 -9.82 41.36
N ASP A 178 -2.09 -9.85 40.02
CA ASP A 178 -3.43 -10.05 39.45
C ASP A 178 -3.93 -11.47 39.66
N ALA A 179 -3.02 -12.46 39.71
CA ALA A 179 -3.36 -13.88 39.96
C ALA A 179 -3.97 -14.13 41.33
N GLU A 180 -3.74 -13.27 42.31
CA GLU A 180 -4.37 -13.38 43.64
C GLU A 180 -5.90 -13.13 43.58
N ASN A 181 -6.38 -12.38 42.61
CA ASN A 181 -7.77 -11.94 42.53
C ASN A 181 -8.52 -12.40 41.26
N LYS A 182 -7.82 -12.89 40.24
CA LYS A 182 -8.38 -13.29 38.95
C LYS A 182 -7.80 -14.64 38.52
N SER A 183 -8.63 -15.45 37.87
CA SER A 183 -8.20 -16.71 37.23
C SER A 183 -8.05 -16.60 35.72
N THR A 184 -8.60 -15.55 35.12
CA THR A 184 -8.62 -15.33 33.68
C THR A 184 -8.49 -13.86 33.38
N GLU A 185 -8.04 -13.54 32.17
CA GLU A 185 -8.01 -12.18 31.63
C GLU A 185 -8.98 -12.08 30.44
N MET A 186 -9.81 -11.06 30.42
CA MET A 186 -10.74 -10.81 29.30
C MET A 186 -10.23 -9.69 28.41
N GLY A 187 -10.32 -9.90 27.12
CA GLY A 187 -10.06 -8.89 26.08
C GLY A 187 -11.25 -8.79 25.14
N ARG A 188 -11.24 -7.76 24.31
CA ARG A 188 -12.25 -7.55 23.27
C ARG A 188 -11.60 -7.47 21.92
N LYS A 189 -12.27 -8.00 20.90
CA LYS A 189 -11.91 -7.86 19.50
C LYS A 189 -13.11 -7.34 18.74
N SER A 190 -12.86 -6.35 17.87
CA SER A 190 -13.85 -5.89 16.91
C SER A 190 -13.53 -6.48 15.55
N ILE A 191 -14.47 -7.20 14.97
CA ILE A 191 -14.32 -7.92 13.70
C ILE A 191 -15.43 -7.57 12.72
N VAL A 192 -15.13 -7.72 11.44
CA VAL A 192 -16.10 -7.80 10.34
C VAL A 192 -16.35 -9.28 10.09
N PRO A 193 -17.60 -9.79 10.23
CA PRO A 193 -17.90 -11.20 9.96
C PRO A 193 -17.58 -11.60 8.53
N TYR A 194 -17.95 -10.75 7.58
CA TYR A 194 -17.55 -10.84 6.18
C TYR A 194 -17.68 -9.47 5.51
N GLY A 195 -16.77 -9.17 4.57
CA GLY A 195 -16.83 -8.00 3.71
C GLY A 195 -15.95 -8.18 2.47
N LEU A 196 -16.52 -7.90 1.29
CA LEU A 196 -15.77 -7.80 0.04
C LEU A 196 -15.44 -6.33 -0.21
N TYR A 197 -14.17 -6.03 -0.43
CA TYR A 197 -13.63 -4.69 -0.63
C TYR A 197 -13.10 -4.51 -2.04
N ARG A 198 -13.28 -3.30 -2.59
CA ARG A 198 -12.72 -2.86 -3.86
C ARG A 198 -11.78 -1.70 -3.62
N ALA A 199 -10.55 -1.80 -4.12
CA ALA A 199 -9.59 -0.71 -4.24
C ALA A 199 -9.27 -0.43 -5.70
N GLU A 200 -8.99 0.82 -6.03
CA GLU A 200 -8.61 1.28 -7.36
C GLU A 200 -7.23 1.91 -7.33
N GLY A 201 -6.45 1.69 -8.38
CA GLY A 201 -5.10 2.20 -8.45
C GLY A 201 -4.67 2.58 -9.87
N TYR A 202 -3.58 3.34 -9.91
CA TYR A 202 -3.05 3.98 -11.09
C TYR A 202 -1.54 3.76 -11.17
N VAL A 203 -1.01 3.56 -12.39
CA VAL A 203 0.43 3.48 -12.65
C VAL A 203 0.78 4.42 -13.80
N SER A 204 1.57 5.46 -13.51
CA SER A 204 1.95 6.50 -14.46
C SER A 204 3.31 6.23 -15.08
N ALA A 205 3.35 5.83 -16.35
CA ALA A 205 4.60 5.67 -17.08
C ALA A 205 5.39 7.00 -17.20
N ASN A 206 4.70 8.12 -17.29
CA ASN A 206 5.33 9.44 -17.35
C ASN A 206 6.13 9.76 -16.07
N LEU A 207 5.55 9.47 -14.88
CA LEU A 207 6.26 9.63 -13.60
C LEU A 207 7.40 8.62 -13.46
N ALA A 208 7.20 7.37 -13.87
CA ALA A 208 8.24 6.36 -13.89
C ALA A 208 9.45 6.84 -14.70
N ARG A 209 9.24 7.30 -15.92
CA ARG A 209 10.31 7.76 -16.81
C ARG A 209 10.99 9.04 -16.33
N LYS A 210 10.23 10.03 -15.84
CA LYS A 210 10.77 11.37 -15.51
C LYS A 210 11.31 11.49 -14.09
N VAL A 211 10.85 10.66 -13.17
CA VAL A 211 11.11 10.88 -11.74
C VAL A 211 11.81 9.71 -11.07
N THR A 212 11.28 8.49 -11.17
CA THR A 212 11.70 7.41 -10.27
C THR A 212 12.48 6.28 -10.93
N GLY A 213 12.34 6.09 -12.24
CA GLY A 213 12.95 4.96 -12.94
C GLY A 213 12.21 3.62 -12.71
N PHE A 214 10.95 3.64 -12.24
CA PHE A 214 10.14 2.44 -12.02
C PHE A 214 10.07 1.57 -13.27
N SER A 215 10.51 0.31 -13.14
CA SER A 215 10.77 -0.58 -14.27
C SER A 215 9.66 -1.62 -14.48
N GLU A 216 9.77 -2.38 -15.59
CA GLU A 216 8.88 -3.53 -15.87
C GLU A 216 9.06 -4.65 -14.83
N GLU A 217 10.26 -4.83 -14.28
CA GLU A 217 10.52 -5.75 -13.18
C GLU A 217 9.82 -5.30 -11.90
N ASP A 218 9.91 -4.00 -11.57
CA ASP A 218 9.20 -3.42 -10.43
C ASP A 218 7.68 -3.56 -10.57
N LEU A 219 7.16 -3.39 -11.80
CA LEU A 219 5.74 -3.57 -12.10
C LEU A 219 5.31 -5.03 -11.92
N GLY A 220 6.12 -5.98 -12.38
CA GLY A 220 5.89 -7.41 -12.17
C GLY A 220 5.81 -7.75 -10.68
N LEU A 221 6.78 -7.25 -9.90
CA LEU A 221 6.80 -7.42 -8.45
C LEU A 221 5.62 -6.73 -7.76
N LEU A 222 5.17 -5.56 -8.25
CA LEU A 222 3.97 -4.90 -7.73
C LEU A 222 2.73 -5.78 -7.87
N TRP A 223 2.52 -6.39 -9.04
CA TRP A 223 1.37 -7.28 -9.26
C TRP A 223 1.43 -8.52 -8.38
N GLU A 224 2.60 -9.12 -8.26
CA GLU A 224 2.83 -10.25 -7.35
C GLU A 224 2.57 -9.86 -5.89
N ALA A 225 3.09 -8.71 -5.45
CA ALA A 225 2.90 -8.20 -4.10
C ALA A 225 1.43 -7.89 -3.79
N ILE A 226 0.68 -7.31 -4.74
CA ILE A 226 -0.76 -7.07 -4.57
C ILE A 226 -1.51 -8.38 -4.39
N ILE A 227 -1.25 -9.40 -5.20
CA ILE A 227 -1.95 -10.70 -5.12
C ILE A 227 -1.66 -11.40 -3.80
N ASN A 228 -0.41 -11.34 -3.32
CA ASN A 228 0.03 -12.10 -2.16
C ASN A 228 0.14 -11.29 -0.86
N MET A 229 -0.26 -10.02 -0.84
CA MET A 229 -0.03 -9.10 0.30
C MET A 229 -0.65 -9.55 1.63
N PHE A 230 -1.60 -10.48 1.61
CA PHE A 230 -2.23 -11.02 2.81
C PHE A 230 -1.66 -12.38 3.23
N GLU A 231 -0.95 -13.09 2.35
CA GLU A 231 -0.48 -14.47 2.61
C GLU A 231 0.55 -14.55 3.75
N ASN A 232 1.36 -13.49 3.95
CA ASN A 232 2.32 -13.41 5.06
C ASN A 232 1.92 -12.41 6.15
N ASP A 233 0.65 -11.91 6.12
CA ASP A 233 0.15 -10.89 7.04
C ASP A 233 -0.90 -11.46 8.04
N HIS A 234 -0.88 -12.76 8.26
CA HIS A 234 -1.84 -13.42 9.14
C HIS A 234 -1.66 -12.99 10.60
N SER A 235 -2.77 -12.65 11.25
CA SER A 235 -2.81 -12.41 12.69
C SER A 235 -4.19 -12.70 13.26
N ALA A 236 -4.26 -12.95 14.55
CA ALA A 236 -5.53 -13.20 15.23
C ALA A 236 -6.51 -12.00 15.17
N ALA A 237 -6.04 -10.80 14.93
CA ALA A 237 -6.89 -9.61 14.76
C ALA A 237 -7.41 -9.44 13.33
N ARG A 238 -6.63 -9.86 12.32
CA ARG A 238 -6.98 -9.70 10.91
C ARG A 238 -7.92 -10.75 10.38
N GLY A 239 -8.09 -11.86 11.10
CA GLY A 239 -8.91 -12.98 10.64
C GLY A 239 -8.33 -13.58 9.36
N LYS A 240 -9.21 -13.96 8.43
CA LYS A 240 -8.83 -14.45 7.12
C LYS A 240 -9.06 -13.36 6.08
N MET A 241 -7.99 -12.95 5.42
CA MET A 241 -8.02 -12.00 4.31
C MET A 241 -7.38 -12.62 3.07
N ALA A 242 -7.95 -12.36 1.90
CA ALA A 242 -7.39 -12.83 0.64
C ALA A 242 -7.73 -11.87 -0.51
N VAL A 243 -6.79 -11.70 -1.43
CA VAL A 243 -7.08 -11.07 -2.73
C VAL A 243 -7.86 -12.07 -3.57
N ARG A 244 -8.98 -11.64 -4.13
CA ARG A 244 -9.89 -12.46 -4.93
C ARG A 244 -9.74 -12.22 -6.41
N GLU A 245 -9.51 -10.96 -6.79
CA GLU A 245 -9.20 -10.59 -8.17
C GLU A 245 -8.29 -9.36 -8.22
N LEU A 246 -7.42 -9.36 -9.21
CA LEU A 246 -6.67 -8.21 -9.68
C LEU A 246 -6.99 -8.03 -11.17
N ILE A 247 -7.72 -6.96 -11.50
CA ILE A 247 -8.10 -6.59 -12.86
C ILE A 247 -7.18 -5.46 -13.29
N ILE A 248 -6.39 -5.67 -14.35
CA ILE A 248 -5.39 -4.73 -14.84
C ILE A 248 -5.81 -4.23 -16.22
N PHE A 249 -5.80 -2.92 -16.41
CA PHE A 249 -6.01 -2.23 -17.67
C PHE A 249 -4.68 -1.66 -18.14
N LYS A 250 -4.13 -2.16 -19.24
CA LYS A 250 -2.89 -1.66 -19.83
C LYS A 250 -3.25 -0.81 -21.05
N HIS A 251 -2.90 0.46 -20.99
CA HIS A 251 -3.03 1.37 -22.12
C HIS A 251 -1.93 1.13 -23.17
N SER A 252 -2.21 1.48 -24.42
CA SER A 252 -1.21 1.46 -25.49
C SER A 252 -0.22 2.62 -25.39
N LYS A 253 -0.57 3.69 -24.66
CA LYS A 253 0.19 4.94 -24.59
C LYS A 253 0.64 5.30 -23.18
N GLU A 254 1.72 6.10 -23.09
CA GLU A 254 2.28 6.64 -21.85
C GLU A 254 1.24 7.45 -21.03
N LEU A 255 0.43 8.26 -21.70
CA LEU A 255 -0.59 9.11 -21.04
C LEU A 255 -1.97 8.47 -20.97
N GLY A 256 -2.12 7.26 -21.53
CA GLY A 256 -3.36 6.53 -21.59
C GLY A 256 -4.20 6.80 -22.83
N ASP A 257 -5.18 5.92 -23.07
CA ASP A 257 -6.09 5.95 -24.22
C ASP A 257 -7.47 6.50 -23.85
N CYS A 258 -7.83 6.47 -22.57
CA CYS A 258 -9.07 7.03 -22.05
C CYS A 258 -8.92 7.48 -20.58
N PRO A 259 -9.89 8.25 -20.04
CA PRO A 259 -9.96 8.56 -18.62
C PRO A 259 -10.16 7.30 -17.77
N ALA A 260 -9.48 7.22 -16.62
CA ALA A 260 -9.48 6.07 -15.73
C ALA A 260 -10.89 5.68 -15.23
N TYR A 261 -11.74 6.67 -14.91
CA TYR A 261 -13.09 6.40 -14.40
C TYR A 261 -13.91 5.50 -15.33
N LYS A 262 -13.74 5.64 -16.67
CA LYS A 262 -14.44 4.77 -17.64
C LYS A 262 -14.05 3.30 -17.51
N LEU A 263 -12.78 3.03 -17.18
CA LEU A 263 -12.30 1.67 -16.96
C LEU A 263 -12.81 1.12 -15.63
N PHE A 264 -12.87 1.95 -14.60
CA PHE A 264 -13.42 1.57 -13.30
C PHE A 264 -14.93 1.34 -13.36
N ASP A 265 -15.67 2.19 -14.08
CA ASP A 265 -17.11 2.03 -14.29
C ASP A 265 -17.45 0.80 -15.12
N ALA A 266 -16.53 0.34 -15.99
CA ALA A 266 -16.68 -0.89 -16.76
C ALA A 266 -16.57 -2.17 -15.90
N VAL A 267 -16.16 -2.07 -14.62
CA VAL A 267 -16.10 -3.20 -13.68
C VAL A 267 -17.24 -3.08 -12.69
N GLU A 268 -18.26 -3.91 -12.86
CA GLU A 268 -19.36 -4.05 -11.92
C GLU A 268 -19.10 -5.21 -10.95
N VAL A 269 -19.27 -4.95 -9.66
CA VAL A 269 -19.28 -5.96 -8.61
C VAL A 269 -20.61 -5.89 -7.89
N LYS A 270 -21.40 -6.95 -8.00
CA LYS A 270 -22.75 -6.96 -7.45
C LYS A 270 -22.99 -8.22 -6.61
N LYS A 271 -23.61 -8.05 -5.44
CA LYS A 271 -24.12 -9.16 -4.65
C LYS A 271 -25.22 -9.88 -5.44
N ASN A 272 -25.23 -11.22 -5.41
CA ASN A 272 -26.25 -12.05 -6.06
C ASN A 272 -27.62 -11.81 -5.40
N ASP A 273 -28.67 -11.77 -6.21
CA ASP A 273 -30.01 -11.32 -5.79
C ASP A 273 -30.66 -12.22 -4.72
N ASP A 274 -30.29 -13.50 -4.65
CA ASP A 274 -30.76 -14.47 -3.66
C ASP A 274 -30.01 -14.40 -2.31
N ILE A 275 -28.93 -13.62 -2.22
CA ILE A 275 -28.11 -13.49 -1.03
C ILE A 275 -28.50 -12.25 -0.23
N ILE A 276 -28.98 -12.44 0.98
CA ILE A 276 -29.29 -11.35 1.91
C ILE A 276 -28.00 -10.92 2.65
N TYR A 277 -27.31 -11.89 3.24
CA TYR A 277 -26.07 -11.65 4.02
C TYR A 277 -24.91 -12.42 3.39
N PRO A 278 -24.06 -11.75 2.61
CA PRO A 278 -22.92 -12.43 1.99
C PRO A 278 -21.92 -12.92 3.05
N ARG A 279 -21.33 -14.08 2.78
CA ARG A 279 -20.33 -14.73 3.64
C ARG A 279 -19.16 -15.29 2.86
N ASN A 280 -19.19 -15.18 1.54
CA ASN A 280 -18.17 -15.71 0.66
C ASN A 280 -18.06 -14.85 -0.60
N TYR A 281 -16.89 -14.87 -1.24
CA TYR A 281 -16.69 -14.21 -2.53
C TYR A 281 -17.66 -14.71 -3.62
N LYS A 282 -18.04 -15.99 -3.59
CA LYS A 282 -19.01 -16.60 -4.54
C LYS A 282 -20.43 -16.02 -4.42
N ASP A 283 -20.73 -15.28 -3.35
CA ASP A 283 -21.99 -14.57 -3.17
C ASP A 283 -22.06 -13.29 -4.02
N TYR A 284 -21.00 -13.00 -4.77
CA TYR A 284 -20.88 -11.85 -5.65
C TYR A 284 -20.63 -12.28 -7.10
N THR A 285 -21.10 -11.46 -8.02
CA THR A 285 -20.79 -11.57 -9.46
C THR A 285 -19.93 -10.38 -9.86
N VAL A 286 -18.80 -10.65 -10.51
CA VAL A 286 -17.91 -9.64 -11.08
C VAL A 286 -18.03 -9.67 -12.60
N LYS A 287 -18.49 -8.56 -13.18
CA LYS A 287 -18.69 -8.41 -14.62
C LYS A 287 -17.82 -7.28 -15.16
N ILE A 288 -17.16 -7.52 -16.30
CA ILE A 288 -16.41 -6.51 -17.03
C ILE A 288 -17.13 -6.25 -18.35
N TYR A 289 -17.57 -5.01 -18.56
CA TYR A 289 -18.26 -4.55 -19.77
C TYR A 289 -17.22 -4.19 -20.84
N GLN A 290 -16.81 -5.16 -21.64
CA GLN A 290 -15.77 -5.01 -22.66
C GLN A 290 -16.14 -3.97 -23.73
N ASP A 291 -17.41 -3.80 -24.04
CA ASP A 291 -17.96 -2.82 -24.98
C ASP A 291 -17.77 -1.35 -24.51
N GLN A 292 -17.51 -1.14 -23.22
CA GLN A 292 -17.22 0.19 -22.65
C GLN A 292 -15.71 0.51 -22.60
N ILE A 293 -14.86 -0.48 -22.92
CA ILE A 293 -13.40 -0.35 -22.87
C ILE A 293 -12.87 -0.15 -24.29
N PRO A 294 -12.04 0.87 -24.54
CA PRO A 294 -11.41 1.06 -25.86
C PRO A 294 -10.59 -0.17 -26.29
N GLU A 295 -10.64 -0.55 -27.56
CA GLU A 295 -9.87 -1.69 -28.11
C GLU A 295 -8.34 -1.57 -27.90
N SER A 296 -7.84 -0.34 -27.73
CA SER A 296 -6.43 -0.06 -27.45
C SER A 296 -6.01 -0.32 -26.00
N VAL A 297 -6.96 -0.70 -25.13
CA VAL A 297 -6.72 -1.04 -23.72
C VAL A 297 -6.82 -2.55 -23.54
N GLU A 298 -5.70 -3.16 -23.18
CA GLU A 298 -5.64 -4.59 -22.86
C GLU A 298 -6.15 -4.83 -21.43
N VAL A 299 -7.05 -5.79 -21.25
CA VAL A 299 -7.60 -6.18 -19.94
C VAL A 299 -7.08 -7.55 -19.54
N THR A 300 -6.48 -7.61 -18.35
CA THR A 300 -5.99 -8.87 -17.77
C THR A 300 -6.65 -9.10 -16.41
N ARG A 301 -7.10 -10.32 -16.14
CA ARG A 301 -7.57 -10.77 -14.82
C ARG A 301 -6.56 -11.74 -14.23
N ARG A 302 -6.22 -11.55 -12.94
CA ARG A 302 -5.29 -12.38 -12.14
C ARG A 302 -5.90 -12.64 -10.77
N ALA A 303 -5.35 -13.63 -10.04
CA ALA A 303 -5.65 -14.16 -8.70
C ALA A 303 -6.70 -15.25 -8.66
#